data_bf5ea4f43fdf42635b4ce9980af97f0d
#
_entry.id   bf5ea4f43fdf42635b4ce9980af97f0d
#
_cell.length_a   1.000
_cell.length_b   1.000
_cell.length_c   1.000
_cell.angle_alpha   90.00
_cell.angle_beta   90.00
_cell.angle_gamma   90.00
#
_symmetry.space_group_name_H-M   'P 1'
#
loop_
_entity.id
_entity.type
_entity.pdbx_description
1 polymer ?
#
loop_
_entity_poly.entity_id
_entity_poly.type
_entity_poly.pdbx_seq_one_letter_code
_entity_poly.pdbx_strand_id
1 'polypeptide(L)'
;MKIRDNLTIVNSKVLNIGESLEVYRKRIKEESPWFDEWGIHVMASTNESNEIIIGDSHEYGFSFDPFNKQRINDYILDYLNKFLLLPNLEMSETWYGVYAKNPEGTEFVHEVDDSVTIITGFGGAGMTFSFGFAQEFMQNW
;
A
#
# COMPACT_ATOMS: atom_id res chain seq x y z
N MET A 1 -0.67 -4.40 -26.44
CA MET A 1 0.58 -5.19 -26.44
C MET A 1 0.45 -6.22 -25.33
N LYS A 2 0.57 -7.50 -25.62
CA LYS A 2 0.44 -8.54 -24.59
C LYS A 2 1.67 -8.54 -23.71
N ILE A 3 1.51 -8.12 -22.47
CA ILE A 3 2.60 -8.06 -21.46
C ILE A 3 3.11 -9.48 -21.07
N ARG A 4 2.48 -10.54 -21.54
CA ARG A 4 2.77 -11.93 -21.12
C ARG A 4 4.16 -12.45 -21.46
N ASP A 5 4.85 -11.86 -22.41
CA ASP A 5 6.08 -12.49 -22.95
C ASP A 5 7.39 -11.81 -22.52
N ASN A 6 7.33 -10.72 -21.72
CA ASN A 6 8.52 -9.94 -21.37
C ASN A 6 8.69 -9.64 -19.87
N LEU A 7 8.00 -10.36 -19.01
CA LEU A 7 8.21 -10.23 -17.56
C LEU A 7 9.46 -11.03 -17.18
N THR A 8 10.60 -10.40 -17.09
CA THR A 8 11.82 -11.04 -16.59
C THR A 8 12.08 -10.58 -15.17
N ILE A 9 11.98 -11.49 -14.21
CA ILE A 9 12.40 -11.24 -12.83
C ILE A 9 13.93 -11.21 -12.82
N VAL A 10 14.51 -10.02 -12.67
CA VAL A 10 15.96 -9.79 -12.84
C VAL A 10 16.75 -10.02 -11.57
N ASN A 11 16.17 -9.88 -10.40
CA ASN A 11 16.92 -10.07 -9.16
C ASN A 11 15.97 -10.28 -7.96
N SER A 12 15.54 -11.51 -7.72
CA SER A 12 15.00 -11.84 -6.42
C SER A 12 16.17 -12.00 -5.44
N LYS A 13 16.53 -10.97 -4.69
CA LYS A 13 17.21 -11.21 -3.41
C LYS A 13 16.20 -11.99 -2.56
N VAL A 14 16.31 -13.31 -2.61
CA VAL A 14 15.58 -14.18 -1.71
C VAL A 14 15.93 -13.71 -0.31
N LEU A 15 14.93 -13.24 0.42
CA LEU A 15 15.08 -12.94 1.83
C LEU A 15 15.67 -14.17 2.50
N ASN A 16 16.81 -14.00 3.14
CA ASN A 16 17.40 -15.05 3.93
C ASN A 16 16.45 -15.30 5.11
N ILE A 17 15.74 -16.42 5.09
CA ILE A 17 14.67 -16.77 6.04
C ILE A 17 15.14 -16.75 7.51
N GLY A 18 16.45 -16.68 7.74
CA GLY A 18 17.06 -16.57 9.07
C GLY A 18 17.30 -15.16 9.57
N GLU A 19 17.04 -14.12 8.78
CA GLU A 19 17.26 -12.74 9.22
C GLU A 19 16.06 -12.25 10.06
N SER A 20 16.31 -11.74 11.28
CA SER A 20 15.23 -11.20 12.11
C SER A 20 14.62 -9.95 11.46
N LEU A 21 13.33 -9.69 11.73
CA LEU A 21 12.63 -8.48 11.22
C LEU A 21 13.35 -7.20 11.64
N GLU A 22 13.99 -7.16 12.79
CA GLU A 22 14.74 -6.00 13.28
C GLU A 22 15.98 -5.72 12.44
N VAL A 23 16.74 -6.76 12.10
CA VAL A 23 17.93 -6.65 11.23
C VAL A 23 17.50 -6.20 9.85
N TYR A 24 16.43 -6.77 9.33
CA TYR A 24 15.87 -6.39 8.02
C TYR A 24 15.43 -4.91 8.00
N ARG A 25 14.67 -4.47 9.01
CA ARG A 25 14.23 -3.07 9.13
C ARG A 25 15.41 -2.11 9.23
N LYS A 26 16.44 -2.46 10.01
CA LYS A 26 17.65 -1.65 10.12
C LYS A 26 18.32 -1.51 8.76
N ARG A 27 18.49 -2.61 8.04
CA ARG A 27 19.07 -2.58 6.70
C ARG A 27 18.28 -1.71 5.73
N ILE A 28 16.94 -1.82 5.71
CA ILE A 28 16.09 -0.97 4.86
C ILE A 28 16.26 0.50 5.21
N LYS A 29 16.32 0.85 6.49
CA LYS A 29 16.56 2.25 6.92
C LYS A 29 17.89 2.80 6.43
N GLU A 30 18.94 1.98 6.38
CA GLU A 30 20.26 2.36 5.92
C GLU A 30 20.34 2.45 4.39
N GLU A 31 19.77 1.48 3.67
CA GLU A 31 19.85 1.37 2.21
C GLU A 31 18.80 2.22 1.48
N SER A 32 17.65 2.43 2.10
CA SER A 32 16.48 3.08 1.47
C SER A 32 15.61 3.79 2.52
N PRO A 33 16.12 4.85 3.18
CA PRO A 33 15.42 5.53 4.28
C PRO A 33 14.05 6.08 3.90
N TRP A 34 13.84 6.37 2.63
CA TRP A 34 12.60 6.85 2.06
C TRP A 34 11.45 5.82 2.11
N PHE A 35 11.71 4.51 2.32
CA PHE A 35 10.65 3.52 2.57
C PHE A 35 9.88 3.82 3.86
N ASP A 36 10.61 4.10 4.94
CA ASP A 36 10.00 4.46 6.23
C ASP A 36 9.40 5.88 6.19
N GLU A 37 10.12 6.83 5.56
CA GLU A 37 9.71 8.23 5.48
C GLU A 37 8.34 8.39 4.81
N TRP A 38 8.09 7.63 3.73
CA TRP A 38 6.89 7.75 2.90
C TRP A 38 5.98 6.52 2.98
N GLY A 39 6.24 5.59 3.89
CA GLY A 39 5.47 4.37 4.03
C GLY A 39 5.31 3.62 2.71
N ILE A 40 6.39 3.47 1.94
CA ILE A 40 6.35 2.91 0.60
C ILE A 40 6.21 1.40 0.63
N HIS A 41 5.24 0.90 -0.12
CA HIS A 41 5.07 -0.52 -0.44
C HIS A 41 5.10 -0.69 -1.97
N VAL A 42 6.01 -1.50 -2.49
CA VAL A 42 6.10 -1.69 -3.93
C VAL A 42 5.39 -2.97 -4.34
N MET A 43 4.25 -2.79 -4.96
CA MET A 43 3.42 -3.84 -5.54
C MET A 43 3.17 -3.53 -7.01
N ALA A 44 2.96 -4.56 -7.82
CA ALA A 44 2.58 -4.41 -9.21
C ALA A 44 1.50 -5.44 -9.58
N SER A 45 0.43 -4.98 -10.19
CA SER A 45 -0.64 -5.84 -10.70
C SER A 45 -1.11 -5.34 -12.07
N THR A 46 -1.62 -6.24 -12.88
CA THR A 46 -2.19 -5.89 -14.19
C THR A 46 -3.71 -5.78 -14.09
N ASN A 47 -4.28 -4.83 -14.82
CA ASN A 47 -5.72 -4.72 -15.01
C ASN A 47 -6.17 -5.29 -16.38
N GLU A 48 -7.47 -5.26 -16.66
CA GLU A 48 -8.05 -5.77 -17.89
C GLU A 48 -7.64 -4.95 -19.15
N SER A 49 -7.20 -3.71 -18.96
CA SER A 49 -6.72 -2.82 -20.03
C SER A 49 -5.25 -3.03 -20.39
N ASN A 50 -4.58 -4.04 -19.81
CA ASN A 50 -3.14 -4.29 -19.90
C ASN A 50 -2.27 -3.15 -19.34
N GLU A 51 -2.80 -2.34 -18.44
CA GLU A 51 -2.03 -1.39 -17.68
C GLU A 51 -1.47 -2.06 -16.43
N ILE A 52 -0.35 -1.55 -15.94
CA ILE A 52 0.23 -2.00 -14.68
C ILE A 52 -0.09 -0.97 -13.61
N ILE A 53 -0.81 -1.39 -12.59
CA ILE A 53 -1.04 -0.61 -11.38
C ILE A 53 0.13 -0.87 -10.44
N ILE A 54 0.83 0.19 -10.10
CA ILE A 54 1.98 0.14 -9.21
C ILE A 54 1.61 0.91 -7.95
N GLY A 55 1.82 0.36 -6.82
CA GLY A 55 1.53 1.04 -5.57
C GLY A 55 2.63 0.85 -4.62
N ASP A 56 2.55 1.49 -3.49
CA ASP A 56 1.92 2.74 -3.11
C ASP A 56 2.77 3.42 -2.03
N SER A 57 2.37 4.58 -1.56
CA SER A 57 2.96 5.26 -0.42
C SER A 57 1.87 5.70 0.56
N HIS A 58 2.24 5.94 1.81
CA HIS A 58 1.31 6.34 2.86
C HIS A 58 1.83 7.56 3.61
N GLU A 59 0.98 8.56 3.69
CA GLU A 59 1.21 9.73 4.55
C GLU A 59 0.13 9.76 5.63
N TYR A 60 0.52 10.03 6.86
CA TYR A 60 -0.39 10.08 8.01
C TYR A 60 -0.45 11.50 8.55
N GLY A 61 -1.65 12.01 8.82
CA GLY A 61 -1.86 13.35 9.37
C GLY A 61 -3.33 13.73 9.44
N PHE A 62 -3.63 14.88 10.00
CA PHE A 62 -4.98 15.43 10.07
C PHE A 62 -5.37 16.20 8.80
N SER A 63 -4.40 16.49 7.94
CA SER A 63 -4.60 17.10 6.63
C SER A 63 -3.70 16.42 5.62
N PHE A 64 -4.13 16.41 4.37
CA PHE A 64 -3.35 15.87 3.27
C PHE A 64 -2.90 16.97 2.33
N ASP A 65 -1.72 16.78 1.72
CA ASP A 65 -1.24 17.64 0.65
C ASP A 65 -1.95 17.24 -0.66
N PRO A 66 -2.68 18.14 -1.31
CA PRO A 66 -3.41 17.80 -2.54
C PRO A 66 -2.49 17.67 -3.76
N PHE A 67 -1.20 17.97 -3.62
CA PHE A 67 -0.26 17.94 -4.72
C PHE A 67 0.49 16.62 -4.80
N ASN A 68 0.55 16.07 -6.01
CA ASN A 68 1.32 14.86 -6.28
C ASN A 68 2.83 15.12 -6.09
N LYS A 69 3.47 14.28 -5.31
CA LYS A 69 4.91 14.34 -5.05
C LYS A 69 5.66 13.43 -6.03
N GLN A 70 6.04 13.95 -7.18
CA GLN A 70 6.75 13.19 -8.21
C GLN A 70 7.94 12.38 -7.65
N ARG A 71 8.65 12.94 -6.68
CA ARG A 71 9.77 12.25 -6.01
C ARG A 71 9.39 10.88 -5.40
N ILE A 72 8.18 10.75 -4.88
CA ILE A 72 7.69 9.47 -4.31
C ILE A 72 7.48 8.46 -5.43
N ASN A 73 6.89 8.88 -6.54
CA ASN A 73 6.73 8.04 -7.71
C ASN A 73 8.09 7.56 -8.24
N ASP A 74 9.07 8.45 -8.29
CA ASP A 74 10.43 8.11 -8.72
C ASP A 74 11.06 7.04 -7.81
N TYR A 75 10.91 7.15 -6.49
CA TYR A 75 11.39 6.12 -5.55
C TYR A 75 10.73 4.76 -5.76
N ILE A 76 9.41 4.74 -5.99
CA ILE A 76 8.66 3.51 -6.26
C ILE A 76 9.16 2.87 -7.56
N LEU A 77 9.30 3.65 -8.63
CA LEU A 77 9.77 3.16 -9.93
C LEU A 77 11.24 2.69 -9.88
N ASP A 78 12.11 3.43 -9.22
CA ASP A 78 13.51 3.05 -9.05
C ASP A 78 13.65 1.73 -8.29
N TYR A 79 12.82 1.50 -7.30
CA TYR A 79 12.82 0.24 -6.58
C TYR A 79 12.24 -0.90 -7.40
N LEU A 80 11.12 -0.66 -8.09
CA LEU A 80 10.49 -1.63 -8.98
C LEU A 80 11.48 -2.12 -10.05
N ASN A 81 12.24 -1.22 -10.65
CA ASN A 81 13.23 -1.53 -11.68
C ASN A 81 14.41 -2.42 -11.20
N LYS A 82 14.56 -2.62 -9.88
CA LYS A 82 15.59 -3.54 -9.34
C LYS A 82 15.21 -5.01 -9.50
N PHE A 83 13.94 -5.33 -9.65
CA PHE A 83 13.46 -6.71 -9.71
C PHE A 83 12.48 -6.98 -10.86
N LEU A 84 11.99 -5.94 -11.53
CA LEU A 84 11.04 -6.05 -12.63
C LEU A 84 11.54 -5.23 -13.82
N LEU A 85 11.79 -5.87 -14.95
CA LEU A 85 12.12 -5.18 -16.20
C LEU A 85 10.83 -4.90 -16.96
N LEU A 86 10.48 -3.62 -17.04
CA LEU A 86 9.36 -3.14 -17.81
C LEU A 86 9.88 -2.32 -18.99
N PRO A 87 9.88 -2.86 -20.20
CA PRO A 87 10.27 -2.10 -21.38
C PRO A 87 9.25 -0.98 -21.62
N ASN A 88 9.74 0.24 -21.80
CA ASN A 88 8.93 1.41 -22.12
C ASN A 88 7.87 1.72 -21.06
N LEU A 89 8.27 1.76 -19.78
CA LEU A 89 7.39 2.20 -18.72
C LEU A 89 7.09 3.69 -18.89
N GLU A 90 5.86 4.00 -19.25
CA GLU A 90 5.33 5.35 -19.33
C GLU A 90 4.23 5.50 -18.26
N MET A 91 4.39 6.47 -17.38
CA MET A 91 3.40 6.76 -16.34
C MET A 91 2.23 7.53 -16.97
N SER A 92 1.08 6.88 -17.06
CA SER A 92 -0.12 7.45 -17.65
C SER A 92 -0.92 8.26 -16.62
N GLU A 93 -1.00 7.79 -15.38
CA GLU A 93 -1.83 8.40 -14.35
C GLU A 93 -1.26 8.15 -12.96
N THR A 94 -1.50 9.10 -12.05
CA THR A 94 -1.25 8.96 -10.62
C THR A 94 -2.45 9.46 -9.83
N TRP A 95 -2.78 8.77 -8.74
CA TRP A 95 -3.88 9.18 -7.87
C TRP A 95 -3.56 8.87 -6.42
N TYR A 96 -4.35 9.41 -5.52
CA TYR A 96 -4.32 9.09 -4.10
C TYR A 96 -5.73 8.97 -3.55
N GLY A 97 -5.88 8.17 -2.51
CA GLY A 97 -7.09 8.04 -1.73
C GLY A 97 -6.89 8.56 -0.31
N VAL A 98 -7.93 9.14 0.26
CA VAL A 98 -7.93 9.58 1.65
C VAL A 98 -8.91 8.72 2.43
N TYR A 99 -8.45 8.14 3.53
CA TYR A 99 -9.27 7.29 4.38
C TYR A 99 -8.90 7.44 5.86
N ALA A 100 -9.86 7.19 6.73
CA ALA A 100 -9.64 7.21 8.16
C ALA A 100 -8.86 5.99 8.63
N LYS A 101 -7.93 6.20 9.54
CA LYS A 101 -7.22 5.13 10.25
C LYS A 101 -7.31 5.39 11.75
N ASN A 102 -7.71 4.38 12.51
CA ASN A 102 -7.67 4.44 13.97
C ASN A 102 -6.20 4.26 14.43
N PRO A 103 -5.61 5.21 15.15
CA PRO A 103 -4.24 5.08 15.65
C PRO A 103 -4.13 4.10 16.83
N GLU A 104 -5.24 3.79 17.51
CA GLU A 104 -5.27 2.98 18.74
C GLU A 104 -5.75 1.53 18.49
N GLY A 105 -6.17 1.21 17.26
CA GLY A 105 -6.69 -0.11 16.93
C GLY A 105 -6.84 -0.35 15.44
N THR A 106 -7.48 -1.46 15.10
CA THR A 106 -7.75 -1.85 13.73
C THR A 106 -8.98 -1.20 13.15
N GLU A 107 -9.94 -0.84 14.02
CA GLU A 107 -11.21 -0.19 13.67
C GLU A 107 -11.60 0.83 14.74
N PHE A 108 -12.56 1.66 14.41
CA PHE A 108 -13.25 2.56 15.33
C PHE A 108 -14.74 2.27 15.27
N VAL A 109 -15.32 1.94 16.43
CA VAL A 109 -16.76 1.69 16.61
C VAL A 109 -17.29 2.70 17.61
N HIS A 110 -18.37 3.39 17.27
CA HIS A 110 -19.01 4.36 18.13
C HIS A 110 -20.52 4.30 17.99
N GLU A 111 -21.22 4.04 19.08
CA GLU A 111 -22.68 4.13 19.18
C GLU A 111 -23.07 5.58 19.37
N VAL A 112 -23.81 6.13 18.41
CA VAL A 112 -24.32 7.50 18.45
C VAL A 112 -25.61 7.56 19.28
N ASP A 113 -26.49 6.57 19.07
CA ASP A 113 -27.68 6.31 19.83
C ASP A 113 -28.10 4.83 19.71
N ASP A 114 -29.20 4.43 20.31
CA ASP A 114 -29.72 3.05 20.36
C ASP A 114 -29.92 2.40 18.96
N SER A 115 -29.88 3.19 17.88
CA SER A 115 -30.22 2.74 16.53
C SER A 115 -29.13 3.06 15.50
N VAL A 116 -28.07 3.79 15.90
CA VAL A 116 -27.04 4.25 14.97
C VAL A 116 -25.65 3.98 15.52
N THR A 117 -24.92 3.14 14.81
CA THR A 117 -23.51 2.86 15.11
C THR A 117 -22.63 3.26 13.92
N ILE A 118 -21.57 3.98 14.21
CA ILE A 118 -20.53 4.34 13.23
C ILE A 118 -19.41 3.32 13.34
N ILE A 119 -19.06 2.72 12.22
CA ILE A 119 -17.91 1.82 12.09
C ILE A 119 -16.99 2.37 11.02
N THR A 120 -15.74 2.65 11.36
CA THR A 120 -14.74 3.25 10.47
C THR A 120 -13.33 2.97 10.95
N GLY A 121 -12.33 3.59 10.33
CA GLY A 121 -10.96 3.59 10.84
C GLY A 121 -10.10 2.38 10.46
N PHE A 122 -10.57 1.51 9.55
CA PHE A 122 -9.82 0.31 9.10
C PHE A 122 -8.51 0.62 8.35
N GLY A 123 -8.26 1.88 8.02
CA GLY A 123 -7.11 2.24 7.19
C GLY A 123 -7.18 1.60 5.80
N GLY A 124 -6.04 1.26 5.22
CA GLY A 124 -5.95 0.61 3.91
C GLY A 124 -6.54 -0.80 3.84
N ALA A 125 -6.86 -1.42 4.98
CA ALA A 125 -7.41 -2.77 5.04
C ALA A 125 -8.96 -2.82 4.97
N GLY A 126 -9.63 -1.68 4.83
CA GLY A 126 -11.09 -1.58 4.87
C GLY A 126 -11.80 -2.48 3.87
N MET A 127 -11.33 -2.55 2.63
CA MET A 127 -11.93 -3.44 1.62
C MET A 127 -11.82 -4.92 1.97
N THR A 128 -10.77 -5.32 2.66
CA THR A 128 -10.54 -6.71 3.05
C THR A 128 -11.36 -7.10 4.28
N PHE A 129 -11.42 -6.22 5.27
CA PHE A 129 -12.01 -6.56 6.57
C PHE A 129 -13.49 -6.19 6.72
N SER A 130 -13.99 -5.20 5.97
CA SER A 130 -15.33 -4.63 6.20
C SER A 130 -16.45 -5.66 6.17
N PHE A 131 -16.44 -6.61 5.27
CA PHE A 131 -17.50 -7.62 5.17
C PHE A 131 -17.47 -8.62 6.33
N GLY A 132 -16.29 -9.13 6.68
CA GLY A 132 -16.14 -10.04 7.82
C GLY A 132 -16.47 -9.37 9.13
N PHE A 133 -15.99 -8.14 9.31
CA PHE A 133 -16.28 -7.34 10.49
C PHE A 133 -17.77 -7.03 10.62
N ALA A 134 -18.43 -6.63 9.55
CA ALA A 134 -19.86 -6.36 9.55
C ALA A 134 -20.67 -7.61 9.94
N GLN A 135 -20.29 -8.77 9.44
CA GLN A 135 -20.93 -10.03 9.81
C GLN A 135 -20.74 -10.34 11.29
N GLU A 136 -19.53 -10.24 11.81
CA GLU A 136 -19.22 -10.49 13.22
C GLU A 136 -19.94 -9.49 14.14
N PHE A 137 -19.93 -8.21 13.77
CA PHE A 137 -20.61 -7.16 14.50
C PHE A 137 -22.12 -7.43 14.61
N MET A 138 -22.78 -7.77 13.50
CA MET A 138 -24.23 -8.06 13.47
C MET A 138 -24.62 -9.34 14.22
N GLN A 139 -23.71 -10.28 14.42
CA GLN A 139 -23.98 -11.49 15.21
C GLN A 139 -23.93 -11.24 16.72
N ASN A 140 -23.24 -10.18 17.14
CA ASN A 140 -23.05 -9.82 18.55
C ASN A 140 -23.88 -8.62 19.01
N TRP A 141 -24.70 -8.08 18.11
CA TRP A 141 -25.60 -6.95 18.38
C TRP A 141 -26.86 -7.37 19.12
#